data_865368cb2076f70446b6b2faf24dc932
#
_entry.id   865368cb2076f70446b6b2faf24dc932
#
_cell.length_a   1.000
_cell.length_b   1.000
_cell.length_c   1.000
_cell.angle_alpha   90.00
_cell.angle_beta   90.00
_cell.angle_gamma   90.00
#
_symmetry.space_group_name_H-M   'P 1'
#
loop_
_entity.id
_entity.type
_entity.pdbx_description
1 polymer ?
#
loop_
_entity_poly.entity_id
_entity_poly.type
_entity_poly.pdbx_seq_one_letter_code
_entity_poly.pdbx_strand_id
1 'polypeptide(L)'
;MVTSSLPFYLYGAWIMIDAKIVSWDVLVYHLKFIFPGLVLNTIPVVTWMLPRLLDQLGGVTVLHAILGLQAYALLAFALTGIVRILQVKRDADLYDDPTQDVDLNELHPDMSAWRGRLRVGVFGYVLFWFLAWLLGLYQYVGRYILG
;
A
#
# COMPACT_ATOMS: atom_id res chain seq x y z
N MET A 1 -17.05 1.72 -2.18
CA MET A 1 -16.05 0.77 -1.62
C MET A 1 -14.62 1.33 -1.70
N VAL A 2 -14.09 1.65 -2.89
CA VAL A 2 -12.70 2.19 -3.00
C VAL A 2 -12.54 3.48 -2.21
N THR A 3 -13.43 4.46 -2.35
CA THR A 3 -13.39 5.71 -1.56
C THR A 3 -13.52 5.46 -0.06
N SER A 4 -14.27 4.42 0.35
CA SER A 4 -14.41 4.04 1.76
C SER A 4 -13.14 3.41 2.35
N SER A 5 -12.16 3.03 1.53
CA SER A 5 -10.86 2.56 2.01
C SER A 5 -9.95 3.70 2.49
N LEU A 6 -10.19 4.95 2.02
CA LEU A 6 -9.38 6.13 2.37
C LEU A 6 -9.24 6.37 3.88
N PRO A 7 -10.32 6.40 4.68
CA PRO A 7 -10.19 6.59 6.13
C PRO A 7 -9.30 5.56 6.80
N PHE A 8 -9.36 4.30 6.34
CA PHE A 8 -8.52 3.22 6.87
C PHE A 8 -7.04 3.44 6.56
N TYR A 9 -6.71 3.84 5.33
CA TYR A 9 -5.33 4.15 4.96
C TYR A 9 -4.79 5.37 5.69
N LEU A 10 -5.59 6.45 5.78
CA LEU A 10 -5.17 7.68 6.45
C LEU A 10 -4.93 7.45 7.95
N TYR A 11 -5.84 6.71 8.62
CA TYR A 11 -5.67 6.41 10.02
C TYR A 11 -4.50 5.43 10.27
N GLY A 12 -4.37 4.41 9.42
CA GLY A 12 -3.22 3.52 9.45
C GLY A 12 -1.89 4.27 9.26
N ALA A 13 -1.81 5.18 8.30
CA ALA A 13 -0.63 6.02 8.10
C ALA A 13 -0.36 6.92 9.31
N TRP A 14 -1.40 7.50 9.91
CA TRP A 14 -1.29 8.32 11.10
C TRP A 14 -0.65 7.58 12.27
N ILE A 15 -1.06 6.32 12.53
CA ILE A 15 -0.47 5.48 13.58
C ILE A 15 1.05 5.37 13.44
N MET A 16 1.54 5.18 12.21
CA MET A 16 2.98 5.05 11.96
C MET A 16 3.73 6.39 12.05
N ILE A 17 3.08 7.50 11.67
CA ILE A 17 3.67 8.85 11.73
C ILE A 17 3.77 9.34 13.18
N ASP A 18 2.74 9.08 14.00
CA ASP A 18 2.66 9.51 15.40
C ASP A 18 3.57 8.68 16.32
N ALA A 19 3.91 7.47 15.91
CA ALA A 19 4.73 6.56 16.69
C ALA A 19 6.20 7.02 16.72
N LYS A 20 6.70 7.38 17.90
CA LYS A 20 8.13 7.70 18.12
C LYS A 20 9.02 6.47 17.94
N ILE A 21 8.53 5.32 18.37
CA ILE A 21 9.21 4.02 18.27
C ILE A 21 8.23 3.03 17.63
N VAL A 22 8.67 2.35 16.57
CA VAL A 22 7.85 1.34 15.89
C VAL A 22 8.09 -0.02 16.55
N SER A 23 7.29 -0.28 17.60
CA SER A 23 7.22 -1.59 18.26
C SER A 23 6.36 -2.57 17.46
N TRP A 24 6.39 -3.86 17.86
CA TRP A 24 5.51 -4.88 17.28
C TRP A 24 4.02 -4.54 17.45
N ASP A 25 3.63 -4.02 18.61
CA ASP A 25 2.25 -3.64 18.89
C ASP A 25 1.76 -2.49 18.00
N VAL A 26 2.61 -1.48 17.79
CA VAL A 26 2.32 -0.37 16.86
C VAL A 26 2.15 -0.90 15.43
N LEU A 27 3.02 -1.81 15.00
CA LEU A 27 2.93 -2.43 13.68
C LEU A 27 1.65 -3.24 13.53
N VAL A 28 1.30 -4.09 14.49
CA VAL A 28 0.05 -4.87 14.48
C VAL A 28 -1.16 -3.96 14.48
N TYR A 29 -1.12 -2.88 15.28
CA TYR A 29 -2.22 -1.91 15.32
C TYR A 29 -2.39 -1.19 13.97
N HIS A 30 -1.32 -0.75 13.34
CA HIS A 30 -1.31 -0.21 11.98
C HIS A 30 -1.94 -1.19 10.97
N LEU A 31 -1.52 -2.46 10.99
CA LEU A 31 -2.02 -3.48 10.07
C LEU A 31 -3.53 -3.76 10.23
N LYS A 32 -4.10 -3.60 11.44
CA LYS A 32 -5.55 -3.72 11.66
C LYS A 32 -6.37 -2.71 10.86
N PHE A 33 -5.79 -1.58 10.49
CA PHE A 33 -6.44 -0.59 9.63
C PHE A 33 -6.06 -0.76 8.15
N ILE A 34 -4.79 -1.01 7.86
CA ILE A 34 -4.35 -1.20 6.47
C ILE A 34 -5.03 -2.40 5.82
N PHE A 35 -5.18 -3.52 6.54
CA PHE A 35 -5.76 -4.72 5.96
C PHE A 35 -7.22 -4.55 5.51
N PRO A 36 -8.16 -4.01 6.31
CA PRO A 36 -9.51 -3.70 5.85
C PRO A 36 -9.53 -2.70 4.68
N GLY A 37 -8.64 -1.69 4.69
CA GLY A 37 -8.47 -0.76 3.58
C GLY A 37 -8.10 -1.48 2.28
N LEU A 38 -7.14 -2.40 2.32
CA LEU A 38 -6.75 -3.23 1.19
C LEU A 38 -7.89 -4.13 0.69
N VAL A 39 -8.64 -4.74 1.59
CA VAL A 39 -9.80 -5.59 1.24
C VAL A 39 -10.87 -4.76 0.52
N LEU A 40 -11.24 -3.60 1.07
CA LEU A 40 -12.22 -2.70 0.47
C LEU A 40 -11.79 -2.16 -0.89
N ASN A 41 -10.50 -2.01 -1.11
CA ASN A 41 -9.95 -1.59 -2.39
C ASN A 41 -9.86 -2.75 -3.38
N THR A 42 -9.43 -3.94 -2.94
CA THR A 42 -9.14 -5.08 -3.81
C THR A 42 -10.40 -5.80 -4.29
N ILE A 43 -11.45 -5.90 -3.45
CA ILE A 43 -12.70 -6.57 -3.83
C ILE A 43 -13.29 -6.00 -5.13
N PRO A 44 -13.51 -4.68 -5.29
CA PRO A 44 -14.03 -4.12 -6.54
C PRO A 44 -13.11 -4.35 -7.74
N VAL A 45 -11.80 -4.36 -7.52
CA VAL A 45 -10.82 -4.63 -8.58
C VAL A 45 -11.00 -6.05 -9.12
N VAL A 46 -11.05 -7.04 -8.24
CA VAL A 46 -11.12 -8.45 -8.63
C VAL A 46 -12.51 -8.83 -9.16
N THR A 47 -13.59 -8.35 -8.51
CA THR A 47 -14.95 -8.81 -8.82
C THR A 47 -15.60 -8.03 -9.95
N TRP A 48 -15.22 -6.79 -10.17
CA TRP A 48 -15.90 -5.92 -11.13
C TRP A 48 -14.97 -5.37 -12.22
N MET A 49 -13.79 -4.86 -11.86
CA MET A 49 -12.89 -4.20 -12.82
C MET A 49 -12.18 -5.20 -13.72
N LEU A 50 -11.54 -6.24 -13.18
CA LEU A 50 -10.82 -7.24 -13.97
C LEU A 50 -11.69 -7.99 -14.97
N PRO A 51 -12.89 -8.50 -14.62
CA PRO A 51 -13.76 -9.18 -15.57
C PRO A 51 -14.19 -8.29 -16.75
N ARG A 52 -14.32 -6.98 -16.52
CA ARG A 52 -14.74 -6.01 -17.54
C ARG A 52 -13.61 -5.36 -18.31
N LEU A 53 -12.37 -5.59 -17.90
CA LEU A 53 -11.20 -5.00 -18.53
C LEU A 53 -11.11 -5.34 -20.01
N LEU A 54 -11.43 -6.58 -20.37
CA LEU A 54 -11.39 -7.08 -21.75
C LEU A 54 -12.55 -6.54 -22.60
N ASP A 55 -13.71 -6.28 -21.98
CA ASP A 55 -14.90 -5.77 -22.67
C ASP A 55 -14.84 -4.26 -22.94
N GLN A 56 -14.01 -3.53 -22.19
CA GLN A 56 -13.91 -2.07 -22.23
C GLN A 56 -12.52 -1.61 -22.68
N LEU A 57 -11.94 -2.26 -23.67
CA LEU A 57 -10.66 -1.90 -24.25
C LEU A 57 -10.77 -0.58 -25.02
N GLY A 58 -10.58 0.54 -24.35
CA GLY A 58 -10.53 1.87 -24.99
C GLY A 58 -10.41 3.05 -24.02
N GLY A 59 -9.68 4.08 -24.45
CA GLY A 59 -9.62 5.38 -23.83
C GLY A 59 -9.22 5.42 -22.35
N VAL A 60 -9.94 6.22 -21.59
CA VAL A 60 -9.66 6.54 -20.18
C VAL A 60 -9.82 5.32 -19.27
N THR A 61 -10.68 4.36 -19.62
CA THR A 61 -10.90 3.12 -18.83
C THR A 61 -9.64 2.24 -18.80
N VAL A 62 -8.97 2.11 -19.94
CA VAL A 62 -7.71 1.35 -20.01
C VAL A 62 -6.61 2.03 -19.20
N LEU A 63 -6.51 3.36 -19.29
CA LEU A 63 -5.54 4.11 -18.50
C LEU A 63 -5.79 3.93 -16.99
N HIS A 64 -7.05 3.99 -16.54
CA HIS A 64 -7.43 3.72 -15.15
C HIS A 64 -6.98 2.31 -14.70
N ALA A 65 -7.23 1.30 -15.53
CA ALA A 65 -6.84 -0.07 -15.23
C ALA A 65 -5.31 -0.25 -15.16
N ILE A 66 -4.56 0.34 -16.09
CA ILE A 66 -3.10 0.30 -16.10
C ILE A 66 -2.53 0.95 -14.82
N LEU A 67 -3.01 2.13 -14.44
CA LEU A 67 -2.57 2.80 -13.22
C LEU A 67 -2.86 1.95 -11.96
N GLY A 68 -4.04 1.32 -11.89
CA GLY A 68 -4.39 0.43 -10.79
C GLY A 68 -3.50 -0.82 -10.72
N LEU A 69 -3.25 -1.49 -11.85
CA LEU A 69 -2.36 -2.64 -11.92
C LEU A 69 -0.92 -2.26 -11.55
N GLN A 70 -0.43 -1.11 -12.02
CA GLN A 70 0.89 -0.61 -11.68
C GLN A 70 1.01 -0.32 -10.18
N ALA A 71 -0.03 0.22 -9.55
CA ALA A 71 -0.05 0.41 -8.10
C ALA A 71 0.12 -0.93 -7.37
N TYR A 72 -0.64 -1.97 -7.74
CA TYR A 72 -0.49 -3.30 -7.10
C TYR A 72 0.87 -3.95 -7.36
N ALA A 73 1.45 -3.78 -8.54
CA ALA A 73 2.80 -4.26 -8.83
C ALA A 73 3.85 -3.61 -7.90
N LEU A 74 3.73 -2.30 -7.65
CA LEU A 74 4.61 -1.57 -6.74
C LEU A 74 4.37 -1.96 -5.27
N LEU A 75 3.12 -2.25 -4.88
CA LEU A 75 2.83 -2.81 -3.56
C LEU A 75 3.50 -4.18 -3.38
N ALA A 76 3.37 -5.07 -4.36
CA ALA A 76 4.04 -6.38 -4.33
C ALA A 76 5.57 -6.23 -4.24
N PHE A 77 6.15 -5.28 -4.98
CA PHE A 77 7.57 -4.95 -4.89
C PHE A 77 7.97 -4.47 -3.49
N ALA A 78 7.17 -3.58 -2.86
CA ALA A 78 7.39 -3.14 -1.48
C ALA A 78 7.36 -4.31 -0.49
N LEU A 79 6.41 -5.26 -0.65
CA LEU A 79 6.28 -6.44 0.20
C LEU A 79 7.53 -7.31 0.18
N THR A 80 8.24 -7.41 -0.94
CA THR A 80 9.51 -8.16 -1.00
C THR A 80 10.57 -7.59 -0.06
N GLY A 81 10.60 -6.28 0.13
CA GLY A 81 11.50 -5.62 1.07
C GLY A 81 11.03 -5.73 2.52
N ILE A 82 9.73 -5.45 2.77
CA ILE A 82 9.19 -5.42 4.13
C ILE A 82 9.27 -6.78 4.82
N VAL A 83 8.95 -7.88 4.12
CA VAL A 83 9.02 -9.23 4.68
C VAL A 83 10.44 -9.56 5.16
N ARG A 84 11.46 -9.21 4.37
CA ARG A 84 12.86 -9.42 4.74
C ARG A 84 13.28 -8.59 5.95
N ILE A 85 12.91 -7.32 5.98
CA ILE A 85 13.19 -6.43 7.12
C ILE A 85 12.54 -6.97 8.39
N LEU A 86 11.26 -7.40 8.32
CA LEU A 86 10.54 -7.95 9.46
C LEU A 86 11.17 -9.25 9.99
N GLN A 87 11.62 -10.14 9.09
CA GLN A 87 12.30 -11.37 9.47
C GLN A 87 13.58 -11.07 10.26
N VAL A 88 14.46 -10.22 9.73
CA VAL A 88 15.73 -9.88 10.40
C VAL A 88 15.50 -9.16 11.73
N LYS A 89 14.53 -8.25 11.81
CA LYS A 89 14.18 -7.58 13.07
C LYS A 89 13.66 -8.56 14.13
N ARG A 90 12.85 -9.51 13.71
CA ARG A 90 12.34 -10.54 14.60
C ARG A 90 13.45 -11.45 15.09
N ASP A 91 14.34 -11.89 14.19
CA ASP A 91 15.45 -12.78 14.52
C ASP A 91 16.50 -12.11 15.43
N ALA A 92 16.51 -10.78 15.48
CA ALA A 92 17.32 -9.95 16.38
C ALA A 92 16.57 -9.48 17.64
N ASP A 93 15.39 -10.02 17.94
CA ASP A 93 14.52 -9.71 19.09
C ASP A 93 14.20 -8.21 19.28
N LEU A 94 14.32 -7.40 18.20
CA LEU A 94 14.12 -5.95 18.25
C LEU A 94 12.65 -5.53 18.46
N TYR A 95 11.72 -6.46 18.39
CA TYR A 95 10.32 -6.20 18.71
C TYR A 95 9.99 -6.39 20.19
N ASP A 96 10.80 -7.16 20.91
CA ASP A 96 10.63 -7.40 22.34
C ASP A 96 11.26 -6.26 23.16
N ASP A 97 12.34 -5.64 22.63
CA ASP A 97 12.96 -4.45 23.21
C ASP A 97 13.12 -3.32 22.16
N PRO A 98 12.08 -2.51 21.93
CA PRO A 98 12.11 -1.45 20.94
C PRO A 98 13.01 -0.27 21.33
N THR A 99 13.58 -0.26 22.55
CA THR A 99 14.49 0.80 23.02
C THR A 99 15.95 0.56 22.65
N GLN A 100 16.27 -0.61 22.09
CA GLN A 100 17.61 -0.90 21.61
C GLN A 100 17.97 0.02 20.44
N ASP A 101 19.02 0.80 20.62
CA ASP A 101 19.61 1.67 19.59
C ASP A 101 20.56 0.83 18.70
N VAL A 102 19.98 0.10 17.77
CA VAL A 102 20.73 -0.76 16.83
C VAL A 102 20.69 -0.14 15.44
N ASP A 103 21.84 0.08 14.82
CA ASP A 103 21.87 0.42 13.40
C ASP A 103 21.37 -0.77 12.56
N LEU A 104 20.20 -0.58 11.96
CA LEU A 104 19.58 -1.62 11.12
C LEU A 104 20.48 -2.07 9.97
N ASN A 105 21.41 -1.23 9.51
CA ASN A 105 22.32 -1.59 8.42
C ASN A 105 23.40 -2.57 8.88
N GLU A 106 23.69 -2.66 10.18
CA GLU A 106 24.63 -3.61 10.75
C GLU A 106 24.02 -5.01 10.90
N LEU A 107 22.68 -5.11 10.97
CA LEU A 107 21.98 -6.39 11.10
C LEU A 107 22.08 -7.27 9.86
N HIS A 108 22.11 -6.68 8.68
CA HIS A 108 22.20 -7.42 7.43
C HIS A 108 22.76 -6.56 6.28
N PRO A 109 23.67 -7.09 5.45
CA PRO A 109 24.31 -6.33 4.37
C PRO A 109 23.33 -5.79 3.34
N ASP A 110 22.20 -6.48 3.09
CA ASP A 110 21.18 -6.07 2.12
C ASP A 110 20.10 -5.14 2.71
N MET A 111 20.21 -4.74 3.97
CA MET A 111 19.18 -3.96 4.65
C MET A 111 18.86 -2.64 3.92
N SER A 112 19.88 -1.96 3.43
CA SER A 112 19.72 -0.70 2.67
C SER A 112 18.92 -0.91 1.38
N ALA A 113 19.18 -2.02 0.67
CA ALA A 113 18.49 -2.39 -0.57
C ALA A 113 17.00 -2.70 -0.29
N TRP A 114 16.69 -3.45 0.78
CA TRP A 114 15.30 -3.76 1.17
C TRP A 114 14.53 -2.52 1.60
N ARG A 115 15.17 -1.62 2.35
CA ARG A 115 14.59 -0.30 2.70
C ARG A 115 14.34 0.55 1.45
N GLY A 116 15.26 0.51 0.47
CA GLY A 116 15.08 1.15 -0.84
C GLY A 116 13.84 0.61 -1.57
N ARG A 117 13.69 -0.73 -1.67
CA ARG A 117 12.51 -1.37 -2.28
C ARG A 117 11.23 -0.97 -1.58
N LEU A 118 11.22 -0.99 -0.23
CA LEU A 118 10.07 -0.57 0.56
C LEU A 118 9.67 0.86 0.25
N ARG A 119 10.62 1.81 0.28
CA ARG A 119 10.34 3.23 0.00
C ARG A 119 9.81 3.44 -1.41
N VAL A 120 10.51 2.95 -2.41
CA VAL A 120 10.09 3.10 -3.83
C VAL A 120 8.73 2.44 -4.06
N GLY A 121 8.54 1.24 -3.54
CA GLY A 121 7.29 0.52 -3.72
C GLY A 121 6.10 1.19 -3.03
N VAL A 122 6.25 1.68 -1.79
CA VAL A 122 5.18 2.38 -1.06
C VAL A 122 4.85 3.72 -1.69
N PHE A 123 5.86 4.56 -1.98
CA PHE A 123 5.61 5.86 -2.63
C PHE A 123 4.99 5.69 -4.01
N GLY A 124 5.52 4.74 -4.80
CA GLY A 124 4.97 4.44 -6.11
C GLY A 124 3.54 3.90 -6.03
N TYR A 125 3.24 2.97 -5.09
CA TYR A 125 1.89 2.49 -4.85
C TYR A 125 0.92 3.64 -4.56
N VAL A 126 1.26 4.50 -3.60
CA VAL A 126 0.41 5.63 -3.21
C VAL A 126 0.16 6.57 -4.39
N LEU A 127 1.21 6.90 -5.15
CA LEU A 127 1.10 7.78 -6.31
C LEU A 127 0.17 7.20 -7.39
N PHE A 128 0.44 5.98 -7.84
CA PHE A 128 -0.35 5.35 -8.92
C PHE A 128 -1.77 5.02 -8.46
N TRP A 129 -1.96 4.62 -7.20
CA TRP A 129 -3.28 4.41 -6.63
C TRP A 129 -4.10 5.71 -6.60
N PHE A 130 -3.48 6.82 -6.17
CA PHE A 130 -4.13 8.12 -6.12
C PHE A 130 -4.52 8.63 -7.51
N LEU A 131 -3.64 8.48 -8.50
CA LEU A 131 -3.94 8.81 -9.89
C LEU A 131 -5.08 7.95 -10.46
N ALA A 132 -5.08 6.65 -10.18
CA ALA A 132 -6.17 5.75 -10.56
C ALA A 132 -7.49 6.16 -9.90
N TRP A 133 -7.46 6.50 -8.61
CA TRP A 133 -8.64 6.95 -7.88
C TRP A 133 -9.21 8.26 -8.46
N LEU A 134 -8.37 9.25 -8.73
CA LEU A 134 -8.78 10.53 -9.36
C LEU A 134 -9.43 10.28 -10.72
N LEU A 135 -8.83 9.42 -11.53
CA LEU A 135 -9.35 9.10 -12.85
C LEU A 135 -10.69 8.37 -12.77
N GLY A 136 -10.82 7.42 -11.82
CA GLY A 136 -12.09 6.75 -11.54
C GLY A 136 -13.17 7.70 -11.04
N LEU A 137 -12.81 8.64 -10.18
CA LEU A 137 -13.72 9.69 -9.70
C LEU A 137 -14.18 10.58 -10.84
N TYR A 138 -13.27 11.03 -11.70
CA TYR A 138 -13.59 11.84 -12.88
C TYR A 138 -14.59 11.11 -13.81
N GLN A 139 -14.35 9.82 -14.09
CA GLN A 139 -15.29 9.03 -14.91
C GLN A 139 -16.65 8.87 -14.24
N TYR A 140 -16.68 8.65 -12.92
CA TYR A 140 -17.92 8.52 -12.17
C TYR A 140 -18.75 9.80 -12.22
N VAL A 141 -18.13 10.95 -11.94
CA VAL A 141 -18.79 12.26 -11.99
C VAL A 141 -19.30 12.57 -13.39
N GLY A 142 -18.47 12.38 -14.42
CA GLY A 142 -18.86 12.62 -15.81
C GLY A 142 -20.04 11.76 -16.26
N ARG A 143 -20.08 10.48 -15.82
CA ARG A 143 -21.11 9.53 -16.29
C ARG A 143 -22.43 9.60 -15.50
N TYR A 144 -22.38 9.90 -14.21
CA TYR A 144 -23.54 9.75 -13.32
C TYR A 144 -24.04 11.07 -12.72
N ILE A 145 -23.26 12.15 -12.80
CA ILE A 145 -23.62 13.44 -12.21
C ILE A 145 -23.82 14.51 -13.26
N LEU A 146 -22.97 14.53 -14.29
CA LEU A 146 -22.98 15.59 -15.32
C LEU A 146 -23.59 15.14 -16.66
N GLY A 147 -23.66 13.83 -16.94
CA GLY A 147 -24.16 13.27 -18.17
C GLY A 147 -25.53 12.76 -18.09
#